data_6a04eea56ee8e1e0efec4729ee4d9283
#
_entry.id   6a04eea56ee8e1e0efec4729ee4d9283
#
_cell.length_a   1.000
_cell.length_b   1.000
_cell.length_c   1.000
_cell.angle_alpha   90.00
_cell.angle_beta   90.00
_cell.angle_gamma   90.00
#
_symmetry.space_group_name_H-M   'P 1'
#
loop_
_entity.id
_entity.type
_entity.pdbx_description
1 polymer ?
#
loop_
_entity_poly.entity_id
_entity_poly.type
_entity_poly.pdbx_seq_one_letter_code
_entity_poly.pdbx_strand_id
1 'polypeptide(L)' 'MKIRDFDVREVSDDVALVTYRTIGQEGRETRRSSIWLLRTSGWQIVFHQGTRVQNRFHDR' A
#
# COMPACT_ATOMS: atom_id res chain seq x y z
N MET A 1 -5.97 14.60 -1.68
CA MET A 1 -5.03 13.47 -1.51
C MET A 1 -4.66 12.92 -2.87
N LYS A 2 -3.41 12.64 -3.05
CA LYS A 2 -2.93 12.05 -4.30
C LYS A 2 -2.39 10.66 -4.04
N ILE A 3 -2.53 9.79 -5.03
CA ILE A 3 -1.98 8.45 -4.96
C ILE A 3 -0.84 8.37 -5.96
N ARG A 4 0.30 7.87 -5.50
CA ARG A 4 1.48 7.74 -6.33
C ARG A 4 2.10 6.37 -6.17
N ASP A 5 2.87 5.99 -7.16
CA ASP A 5 3.68 4.77 -7.12
C ASP A 5 2.82 3.54 -6.83
N PHE A 6 1.70 3.49 -7.50
CA PHE A 6 0.78 2.38 -7.36
C PHE A 6 1.39 1.16 -8.04
N ASP A 7 1.49 0.07 -7.30
CA ASP A 7 2.11 -1.14 -7.80
C ASP A 7 1.34 -2.35 -7.31
N VAL A 8 1.15 -3.31 -8.18
CA VAL A 8 0.50 -4.57 -7.84
C VAL A 8 1.46 -5.68 -8.17
N ARG A 9 1.75 -6.50 -7.20
CA ARG A 9 2.65 -7.62 -7.38
C ARG A 9 1.95 -8.91 -7.03
N GLU A 10 1.91 -9.82 -7.98
CA GLU A 10 1.35 -11.14 -7.72
C GLU A 10 2.36 -11.95 -6.95
N VAL A 11 1.99 -12.36 -5.76
CA VAL A 11 2.84 -13.19 -4.93
C VAL A 11 2.61 -14.65 -5.29
N SER A 12 1.37 -14.98 -5.60
CA SER A 12 1.01 -16.30 -6.09
C SER A 12 -0.28 -16.15 -6.89
N ASP A 13 -0.83 -17.24 -7.39
CA ASP A 13 -2.00 -17.17 -8.26
C ASP A 13 -3.19 -16.48 -7.60
N ASP A 14 -3.29 -16.60 -6.30
CA ASP A 14 -4.44 -16.04 -5.60
C ASP A 14 -4.06 -15.06 -4.49
N VAL A 15 -2.83 -14.55 -4.52
CA VAL A 15 -2.38 -13.58 -3.54
C VAL A 15 -1.69 -12.44 -4.24
N ALA A 16 -2.10 -11.22 -3.94
CA ALA A 16 -1.49 -10.04 -4.52
C ALA A 16 -1.13 -9.04 -3.43
N LEU A 17 0.00 -8.40 -3.61
CA LEU A 17 0.45 -7.32 -2.75
C LEU A 17 0.30 -6.02 -3.50
N VAL A 18 -0.41 -5.08 -2.91
CA VAL A 18 -0.63 -3.77 -3.51
C VAL A 18 0.03 -2.74 -2.64
N THR A 19 0.87 -1.92 -3.25
CA THR A 19 1.54 -0.85 -2.51
C THR A 19 1.33 0.46 -3.25
N TYR A 20 1.25 1.53 -2.49
CA TYR A 20 1.14 2.86 -3.07
C TYR A 20 1.44 3.89 -2.00
N ARG A 21 1.58 5.13 -2.42
CA ARG A 21 1.77 6.25 -1.51
C ARG A 21 0.59 7.18 -1.62
N THR A 22 0.23 7.78 -0.50
CA THR A 22 -0.76 8.84 -0.50
C THR A 22 -0.09 10.10 -0.02
N ILE A 23 -0.43 11.22 -0.65
CA ILE A 23 0.11 12.52 -0.28
C ILE A 23 -1.06 13.38 0.11
N GLY A 24 -1.06 13.83 1.35
CA GLY A 24 -2.12 14.65 1.89
C GLY A 24 -1.93 16.11 1.59
N GLN A 25 -2.81 16.93 2.14
CA GLN A 25 -2.84 18.35 1.84
C GLN A 25 -1.59 19.08 2.26
N GLU A 26 -0.98 18.66 3.32
CA GLU A 26 0.21 19.32 3.83
C GLU A 26 1.49 18.68 3.37
N GLY A 27 1.39 17.90 2.31
CA GLY A 27 2.56 17.22 1.81
C GLY A 27 2.95 16.00 2.62
N ARG A 28 2.11 15.57 3.52
CA ARG A 28 2.40 14.39 4.30
C ARG A 28 2.26 13.18 3.43
N GLU A 29 3.25 12.34 3.52
CA GLU A 29 3.32 11.17 2.70
C GLU A 29 3.11 9.93 3.55
N THR A 30 2.26 9.04 3.09
CA THR A 30 2.03 7.77 3.78
C THR A 30 2.20 6.66 2.77
N ARG A 31 3.00 5.68 3.13
CA ARG A 31 3.16 4.49 2.31
C ARG A 31 2.18 3.45 2.80
N ARG A 32 1.42 2.89 1.87
CA ARG A 32 0.40 1.94 2.22
C ARG A 32 0.64 0.63 1.50
N SER A 33 0.30 -0.44 2.17
CA SER A 33 0.37 -1.76 1.57
C SER A 33 -0.85 -2.56 1.99
N SER A 34 -1.28 -3.44 1.10
CA SER A 34 -2.41 -4.27 1.40
C SER A 34 -2.20 -5.62 0.74
N ILE A 35 -2.74 -6.65 1.34
CA ILE A 35 -2.67 -7.99 0.82
C ILE A 35 -4.07 -8.40 0.43
N TRP A 36 -4.20 -8.89 -0.79
CA TRP A 36 -5.46 -9.29 -1.35
C TRP A 36 -5.43 -10.76 -1.65
N LEU A 37 -6.51 -11.43 -1.33
CA LEU A 37 -6.68 -12.84 -1.65
C LEU A 37 -7.80 -13.01 -2.66
N LEU A 38 -7.56 -13.88 -3.62
CA LEU A 38 -8.60 -14.21 -4.58
C LEU A 38 -9.45 -15.33 -4.02
N ARG A 39 -10.72 -15.06 -3.91
CA ARG A 39 -11.69 -16.03 -3.45
C ARG A 39 -12.72 -16.24 -4.52
N THR A 40 -13.64 -17.18 -4.29
CA THR A 40 -14.67 -17.46 -5.28
C THR A 40 -15.51 -16.24 -5.62
N SER A 41 -15.67 -15.32 -4.69
CA SER A 41 -16.44 -14.12 -4.91
C SER A 41 -15.62 -12.96 -5.41
N GLY A 42 -14.31 -13.17 -5.65
CA GLY A 42 -13.45 -12.12 -6.15
C GLY A 42 -12.34 -11.81 -5.20
N TRP A 43 -11.61 -10.74 -5.49
CA TRP A 43 -10.48 -10.33 -4.68
C TRP A 43 -10.97 -9.65 -3.41
N GLN A 44 -10.40 -10.03 -2.29
CA GLN A 44 -10.73 -9.46 -0.99
C GLN A 44 -9.48 -9.02 -0.28
N ILE A 45 -9.55 -7.84 0.31
CA ILE A 45 -8.44 -7.34 1.11
C ILE A 45 -8.45 -8.05 2.45
N VAL A 46 -7.31 -8.59 2.86
CA VAL A 46 -7.21 -9.30 4.12
C VAL A 46 -6.24 -8.64 5.06
N PHE A 47 -5.45 -7.70 4.58
CA PHE A 47 -4.49 -7.00 5.42
C PHE A 47 -4.23 -5.63 4.83
N HIS A 48 -4.15 -4.64 5.68
CA HIS A 48 -3.93 -3.28 5.26
C HIS A 48 -3.06 -2.58 6.28
N GLN A 49 -2.05 -1.89 5.80
CA GLN A 49 -1.12 -1.20 6.66
C GLN A 49 -0.77 0.14 6.05
N GLY A 50 -0.66 1.14 6.89
CA GLY A 50 -0.20 2.45 6.46
C GLY A 50 0.94 2.88 7.35
N THR A 51 2.00 3.37 6.73
CA THR A 51 3.17 3.84 7.46
C THR A 51 3.51 5.23 6.97
N ARG A 52 3.64 6.15 7.89
CA ARG A 52 4.01 7.51 7.53
C ARG A 52 5.45 7.52 7.05
N VAL A 53 5.68 8.17 5.94
CA VAL A 53 7.01 8.33 5.42
C VAL A 53 7.61 9.58 6.03
N GLN A 54 8.80 9.44 6.59
CA GLN A 54 9.48 10.57 7.18
C GLN A 54 10.44 11.15 6.17
N ASN A 55 10.35 12.44 6.00
CA ASN A 55 11.24 13.11 5.10
C ASN A 55 12.63 13.17 5.62
N ARG A 56 12.75 13.31 6.91
CA ARG A 56 14.03 13.49 7.49
C ARG A 56 14.68 12.17 7.74
N PHE A 57 15.87 12.06 7.32
CA PHE A 57 16.61 10.87 7.53
C PHE A 57 17.22 10.85 8.91
N HIS A 58 17.05 9.80 9.63
CA HIS A 58 17.76 9.68 10.87
C HIS A 58 17.69 8.24 11.22
N ASP A 59 18.48 7.87 11.93
CA ASP A 59 18.52 6.58 12.24
C ASP A 59 18.07 6.13 13.42
N ARG A 60 17.92 6.04 13.33
CA ARG A 60 17.56 5.64 14.15
C ARG A 60 17.77 5.07 14.54
#